data_5dc4c606b13e94a36ed54b2a0783e0a4
#
_entry.id   5dc4c606b13e94a36ed54b2a0783e0a4
#
_cell.length_a   1.000
_cell.length_b   1.000
_cell.length_c   1.000
_cell.angle_alpha   90.00
_cell.angle_beta   90.00
_cell.angle_gamma   90.00
#
_symmetry.space_group_name_H-M   'P 1'
#
loop_
_entity.id
_entity.type
_entity.pdbx_description
1 polymer ?
#
loop_
_entity_poly.entity_id
_entity_poly.type
_entity_poly.pdbx_seq_one_letter_code
_entity_poly.pdbx_strand_id
1 'polypeptide(L)'
;MLKSQVWLSYMGAFALCILTILNLFLINAQTYIGITLILLYLLVLVSLGVHYKKHRLKVNPYTKLLLILAIFAIISELIWVRDQIYGFAILSNLLHLITFLFMFAFGLKSSFYLKPFKFRSILGKWKMILVTLITTLATVLVVVMLINQISPRPLVSILQASKGITNSYNAEESKENVLDDGNIYINDILYDDNYPNSYLDIYQTVHNPDTAPTFILIHGGGYIWGDKTGDGQNGDDSGMIAYIQQVLDRGYNVIALNYTFAPEYNYPIPLKQVSAAVSFLKQNVETYDLNMNNIVIAGQSAGAQIAGQFVNIQIDPTYADEMEIQPVLSASDIKAVVFNSGLYDPSRFDETDSVISDYRFNTMGRAYFNVNTLEGNKDVEQSNVIKHVTKDFPPTFMSDGNTKTFNNQAKDLKAKFTTLGVKHQLNIYSKHVMELPHGFEKKRNKYAKENLNMQMDFVDAVFKQ
;
A
#
# COMPACT_ATOMS: atom_id res chain seq x y z
N MET A 1 49.52 8.48 7.79
CA MET A 1 48.54 9.59 7.93
C MET A 1 47.55 9.63 6.76
N LEU A 2 47.97 9.83 5.52
CA LEU A 2 47.05 9.88 4.37
C LEU A 2 46.26 8.57 4.12
N LYS A 3 46.88 7.37 4.35
CA LYS A 3 46.14 6.10 4.21
C LYS A 3 44.98 5.97 5.21
N SER A 4 45.12 6.43 6.44
CA SER A 4 44.06 6.41 7.43
C SER A 4 42.90 7.39 7.08
N GLN A 5 43.21 8.53 6.46
CA GLN A 5 42.19 9.47 5.99
C GLN A 5 41.35 8.94 4.82
N VAL A 6 42.00 8.21 3.91
CA VAL A 6 41.30 7.55 2.78
C VAL A 6 40.33 6.48 3.31
N TRP A 7 40.78 5.65 4.24
CA TRP A 7 39.91 4.64 4.86
C TRP A 7 38.75 5.27 5.66
N LEU A 8 39.03 6.32 6.44
CA LEU A 8 37.99 7.07 7.15
C LEU A 8 36.95 7.67 6.20
N SER A 9 37.38 8.19 5.03
CA SER A 9 36.45 8.71 4.02
C SER A 9 35.55 7.63 3.44
N TYR A 10 36.08 6.46 3.11
CA TYR A 10 35.25 5.34 2.62
C TYR A 10 34.32 4.78 3.69
N MET A 11 34.80 4.59 4.91
CA MET A 11 33.97 4.10 6.02
C MET A 11 32.86 5.08 6.37
N GLY A 12 33.19 6.38 6.41
CA GLY A 12 32.20 7.43 6.64
C GLY A 12 31.17 7.54 5.52
N ALA A 13 31.62 7.45 4.26
CA ALA A 13 30.70 7.42 3.10
C ALA A 13 29.78 6.20 3.17
N PHE A 14 30.31 5.03 3.48
CA PHE A 14 29.52 3.80 3.60
C PHE A 14 28.51 3.87 4.74
N ALA A 15 28.90 4.33 5.92
CA ALA A 15 28.01 4.52 7.06
C ALA A 15 26.88 5.53 6.74
N LEU A 16 27.21 6.64 6.11
CA LEU A 16 26.26 7.66 5.71
C LEU A 16 25.26 7.12 4.67
N CYS A 17 25.74 6.34 3.70
CA CYS A 17 24.88 5.71 2.70
C CYS A 17 23.89 4.73 3.34
N ILE A 18 24.35 3.85 4.25
CA ILE A 18 23.47 2.92 4.96
C ILE A 18 22.44 3.66 5.79
N LEU A 19 22.85 4.65 6.57
CA LEU A 19 21.94 5.41 7.42
C LEU A 19 20.91 6.19 6.59
N THR A 20 21.29 6.72 5.43
CA THR A 20 20.36 7.40 4.51
C THR A 20 19.35 6.40 3.94
N ILE A 21 19.78 5.21 3.53
CA ILE A 21 18.87 4.15 3.07
C ILE A 21 17.90 3.77 4.19
N LEU A 22 18.40 3.56 5.40
CA LEU A 22 17.57 3.23 6.55
C LEU A 22 16.57 4.35 6.88
N ASN A 23 17.00 5.62 6.81
CA ASN A 23 16.14 6.78 7.05
C ASN A 23 15.00 6.88 6.02
N LEU A 24 15.28 6.56 4.77
CA LEU A 24 14.28 6.56 3.70
C LEU A 24 13.34 5.34 3.74
N PHE A 25 13.80 4.23 4.29
CA PHE A 25 13.09 2.96 4.27
C PHE A 25 12.28 2.70 5.56
N LEU A 26 12.83 3.07 6.71
CA LEU A 26 12.22 2.84 8.03
C LEU A 26 11.37 4.05 8.44
N ILE A 27 10.17 4.18 7.89
CA ILE A 27 9.28 5.33 8.09
C ILE A 27 9.06 5.62 9.58
N ASN A 28 8.74 4.59 10.35
CA ASN A 28 8.46 4.71 11.80
C ASN A 28 9.71 4.93 12.68
N ALA A 29 10.91 4.88 12.10
CA ALA A 29 12.15 5.07 12.83
C ALA A 29 12.93 6.32 12.39
N GLN A 30 12.37 7.15 11.51
CA GLN A 30 13.07 8.31 10.92
C GLN A 30 13.62 9.27 11.97
N THR A 31 12.85 9.57 13.01
CA THR A 31 13.31 10.44 14.11
C THR A 31 14.54 9.88 14.82
N TYR A 32 14.58 8.58 15.14
CA TYR A 32 15.73 7.94 15.80
C TYR A 32 16.95 7.88 14.88
N ILE A 33 16.74 7.61 13.60
CA ILE A 33 17.81 7.58 12.60
C ILE A 33 18.34 8.99 12.36
N GLY A 34 17.49 10.00 12.32
CA GLY A 34 17.85 11.40 12.21
C GLY A 34 18.74 11.85 13.37
N ILE A 35 18.39 11.52 14.61
CA ILE A 35 19.24 11.77 15.78
C ILE A 35 20.61 11.06 15.61
N THR A 36 20.62 9.82 15.13
CA THR A 36 21.86 9.06 14.89
C THR A 36 22.74 9.74 13.83
N LEU A 37 22.15 10.25 12.75
CA LEU A 37 22.84 11.01 11.70
C LEU A 37 23.44 12.30 12.24
N ILE A 38 22.71 13.05 13.07
CA ILE A 38 23.21 14.25 13.74
C ILE A 38 24.45 13.92 14.58
N LEU A 39 24.36 12.87 15.41
CA LEU A 39 25.47 12.43 16.26
C LEU A 39 26.69 12.00 15.42
N LEU A 40 26.48 11.30 14.32
CA LEU A 40 27.55 10.90 13.39
C LEU A 40 28.25 12.13 12.81
N TYR A 41 27.50 13.12 12.32
CA TYR A 41 28.08 14.35 11.79
C TYR A 41 28.86 15.13 12.86
N LEU A 42 28.33 15.26 14.07
CA LEU A 42 29.01 15.92 15.18
C LEU A 42 30.32 15.21 15.52
N LEU A 43 30.34 13.88 15.58
CA LEU A 43 31.54 13.09 15.82
C LEU A 43 32.59 13.31 14.74
N VAL A 44 32.19 13.35 13.46
CA VAL A 44 33.08 13.66 12.34
C VAL A 44 33.64 15.06 12.43
N LEU A 45 32.82 16.07 12.74
CA LEU A 45 33.23 17.47 12.90
C LEU A 45 34.27 17.62 14.04
N VAL A 46 33.98 17.04 15.21
CA VAL A 46 34.91 17.04 16.36
C VAL A 46 36.23 16.34 16.02
N SER A 47 36.17 15.17 15.39
CA SER A 47 37.36 14.41 14.99
C SER A 47 38.23 15.19 14.01
N LEU A 48 37.63 15.84 13.02
CA LEU A 48 38.32 16.74 12.09
C LEU A 48 38.94 17.94 12.80
N GLY A 49 38.20 18.59 13.69
CA GLY A 49 38.70 19.74 14.47
C GLY A 49 39.93 19.39 15.31
N VAL A 50 39.87 18.25 16.05
CA VAL A 50 40.99 17.75 16.86
C VAL A 50 42.18 17.42 15.94
N HIS A 51 41.95 16.77 14.81
CA HIS A 51 43.01 16.40 13.87
C HIS A 51 43.76 17.61 13.31
N TYR A 52 43.01 18.63 12.83
CA TYR A 52 43.59 19.86 12.28
C TYR A 52 44.36 20.65 13.35
N LYS A 53 43.82 20.76 14.57
CA LYS A 53 44.48 21.43 15.70
C LYS A 53 45.78 20.73 16.09
N LYS A 54 45.72 19.39 16.24
CA LYS A 54 46.89 18.57 16.69
C LYS A 54 48.06 18.65 15.67
N HIS A 55 47.76 18.68 14.37
CA HIS A 55 48.76 18.65 13.32
C HIS A 55 49.07 20.01 12.70
N ARG A 56 48.47 21.10 13.21
CA ARG A 56 48.63 22.49 12.69
C ARG A 56 48.42 22.57 11.17
N LEU A 57 47.52 21.78 10.63
CA LEU A 57 47.30 21.68 9.19
C LEU A 57 46.39 22.83 8.68
N LYS A 58 46.67 23.32 7.47
CA LYS A 58 45.72 24.23 6.79
C LYS A 58 44.54 23.41 6.27
N VAL A 59 43.32 23.90 6.53
CA VAL A 59 42.10 23.29 6.02
C VAL A 59 42.03 23.47 4.52
N ASN A 60 42.05 22.36 3.78
CA ASN A 60 41.97 22.41 2.31
C ASN A 60 40.54 22.69 1.83
N PRO A 61 40.33 23.15 0.57
CA PRO A 61 39.01 23.49 0.04
C PRO A 61 37.98 22.35 0.15
N TYR A 62 38.40 21.08 -0.05
CA TYR A 62 37.54 19.91 0.04
C TYR A 62 37.01 19.71 1.46
N THR A 63 37.86 19.87 2.46
CA THR A 63 37.46 19.77 3.87
C THR A 63 36.52 20.91 4.26
N LYS A 64 36.76 22.14 3.75
CA LYS A 64 35.86 23.27 3.98
C LYS A 64 34.46 22.98 3.42
N LEU A 65 34.36 22.45 2.20
CA LEU A 65 33.10 22.11 1.58
C LEU A 65 32.38 21.00 2.35
N LEU A 66 33.11 19.94 2.79
CA LEU A 66 32.56 18.88 3.61
C LEU A 66 32.00 19.40 4.95
N LEU A 67 32.71 20.34 5.59
CA LEU A 67 32.22 20.97 6.83
C LEU A 67 30.94 21.78 6.59
N ILE A 68 30.86 22.51 5.49
CA ILE A 68 29.66 23.27 5.11
C ILE A 68 28.49 22.32 4.89
N LEU A 69 28.67 21.28 4.10
CA LEU A 69 27.62 20.27 3.82
C LEU A 69 27.14 19.59 5.11
N ALA A 70 28.07 19.23 6.01
CA ALA A 70 27.74 18.60 7.28
C ALA A 70 26.91 19.53 8.19
N ILE A 71 27.26 20.82 8.25
CA ILE A 71 26.52 21.82 9.04
C ILE A 71 25.09 21.98 8.49
N PHE A 72 24.93 22.12 7.17
CA PHE A 72 23.61 22.22 6.57
C PHE A 72 22.77 20.94 6.75
N ALA A 73 23.39 19.75 6.68
CA ALA A 73 22.73 18.48 6.93
C ALA A 73 22.25 18.39 8.38
N ILE A 74 23.09 18.78 9.36
CA ILE A 74 22.71 18.80 10.77
C ILE A 74 21.53 19.77 11.01
N ILE A 75 21.58 20.98 10.47
CA ILE A 75 20.52 21.97 10.65
C ILE A 75 19.20 21.44 10.06
N SER A 76 19.25 20.91 8.86
CA SER A 76 18.10 20.35 8.17
C SER A 76 17.49 19.19 8.95
N GLU A 77 18.33 18.28 9.46
CA GLU A 77 17.89 17.13 10.26
C GLU A 77 17.31 17.56 11.60
N LEU A 78 17.90 18.55 12.27
CA LEU A 78 17.38 19.09 13.53
C LEU A 78 15.99 19.70 13.34
N ILE A 79 15.76 20.45 12.27
CA ILE A 79 14.45 21.03 11.99
C ILE A 79 13.44 19.91 11.68
N TRP A 80 13.83 18.91 10.91
CA TRP A 80 12.99 17.74 10.65
C TRP A 80 12.60 17.00 11.93
N VAL A 81 13.59 16.64 12.76
CA VAL A 81 13.36 15.87 14.00
C VAL A 81 12.49 16.64 15.00
N ARG A 82 12.65 17.98 15.08
CA ARG A 82 11.90 18.82 16.03
C ARG A 82 10.50 19.18 15.54
N ASP A 83 10.41 19.66 14.31
CA ASP A 83 9.21 20.35 13.79
C ASP A 83 8.43 19.50 12.80
N GLN A 84 8.94 18.30 12.42
CA GLN A 84 8.35 17.34 11.47
C GLN A 84 7.97 18.00 10.11
N ILE A 85 8.72 19.02 9.70
CA ILE A 85 8.48 19.72 8.42
C ILE A 85 9.03 18.87 7.26
N TYR A 86 8.15 18.23 6.49
CA TYR A 86 8.49 17.27 5.43
C TYR A 86 9.53 17.77 4.41
N GLY A 87 9.48 19.05 4.04
CA GLY A 87 10.49 19.65 3.15
C GLY A 87 11.92 19.56 3.69
N PHE A 88 12.10 19.61 5.00
CA PHE A 88 13.42 19.44 5.64
C PHE A 88 13.87 17.98 5.68
N ALA A 89 12.94 17.01 5.73
CA ALA A 89 13.29 15.60 5.55
C ALA A 89 13.88 15.34 4.16
N ILE A 90 13.27 15.90 3.12
CA ILE A 90 13.77 15.78 1.73
C ILE A 90 15.13 16.46 1.61
N LEU A 91 15.25 17.70 2.10
CA LEU A 91 16.50 18.46 2.04
C LEU A 91 17.64 17.75 2.78
N SER A 92 17.38 17.21 3.97
CA SER A 92 18.34 16.45 4.75
C SER A 92 18.85 15.22 3.99
N ASN A 93 17.95 14.39 3.48
CA ASN A 93 18.32 13.20 2.72
C ASN A 93 19.10 13.53 1.43
N LEU A 94 18.76 14.64 0.76
CA LEU A 94 19.53 15.13 -0.39
C LEU A 94 20.95 15.57 0.01
N LEU A 95 21.10 16.26 1.14
CA LEU A 95 22.39 16.67 1.67
C LEU A 95 23.23 15.45 2.10
N HIS A 96 22.61 14.40 2.67
CA HIS A 96 23.29 13.15 2.97
C HIS A 96 23.82 12.47 1.70
N LEU A 97 23.02 12.40 0.63
CA LEU A 97 23.45 11.86 -0.65
C LEU A 97 24.63 12.65 -1.24
N ILE A 98 24.53 13.99 -1.26
CA ILE A 98 25.61 14.86 -1.77
C ILE A 98 26.89 14.65 -0.95
N THR A 99 26.77 14.60 0.38
CA THR A 99 27.91 14.39 1.28
C THR A 99 28.56 13.00 1.06
N PHE A 100 27.74 11.95 0.90
CA PHE A 100 28.18 10.61 0.57
C PHE A 100 28.98 10.59 -0.75
N LEU A 101 28.42 11.15 -1.84
CA LEU A 101 29.07 11.19 -3.14
C LEU A 101 30.39 11.97 -3.10
N PHE A 102 30.40 13.08 -2.36
CA PHE A 102 31.60 13.90 -2.17
C PHE A 102 32.69 13.15 -1.40
N MET A 103 32.36 12.48 -0.30
CA MET A 103 33.30 11.68 0.49
C MET A 103 33.86 10.50 -0.32
N PHE A 104 33.00 9.84 -1.10
CA PHE A 104 33.41 8.74 -1.96
C PHE A 104 34.36 9.19 -3.06
N ALA A 105 34.03 10.31 -3.77
CA ALA A 105 34.88 10.89 -4.80
C ALA A 105 36.25 11.33 -4.25
N PHE A 106 36.27 11.91 -3.04
CA PHE A 106 37.50 12.26 -2.35
C PHE A 106 38.33 11.01 -2.02
N GLY A 107 37.72 9.95 -1.53
CA GLY A 107 38.35 8.65 -1.28
C GLY A 107 38.98 8.06 -2.54
N LEU A 108 38.25 8.03 -3.66
CA LEU A 108 38.75 7.59 -4.95
C LEU A 108 39.94 8.40 -5.41
N LYS A 109 39.82 9.73 -5.46
CA LYS A 109 40.92 10.63 -5.85
C LYS A 109 42.14 10.41 -5.00
N SER A 110 42.00 10.34 -3.70
CA SER A 110 43.11 10.10 -2.77
C SER A 110 43.73 8.71 -2.94
N SER A 111 42.93 7.71 -3.31
CA SER A 111 43.41 6.34 -3.61
C SER A 111 44.30 6.29 -4.85
N PHE A 112 43.98 7.09 -5.88
CA PHE A 112 44.85 7.20 -7.06
C PHE A 112 46.21 7.80 -6.74
N TYR A 113 46.26 8.84 -5.90
CA TYR A 113 47.51 9.50 -5.55
C TYR A 113 48.36 8.70 -4.55
N LEU A 114 47.75 7.98 -3.62
CA LEU A 114 48.43 7.33 -2.53
C LEU A 114 48.76 5.86 -2.80
N LYS A 115 48.29 5.30 -3.92
CA LYS A 115 48.44 3.87 -4.28
C LYS A 115 48.10 2.93 -3.12
N PRO A 116 47.03 3.17 -2.32
CA PRO A 116 46.66 2.26 -1.23
C PRO A 116 46.20 0.90 -1.76
N PHE A 117 45.76 0.84 -3.01
CA PHE A 117 45.53 -0.40 -3.74
C PHE A 117 46.68 -0.63 -4.71
N LYS A 118 47.26 -1.82 -4.72
CA LYS A 118 48.24 -2.24 -5.74
C LYS A 118 47.48 -2.48 -7.06
N PHE A 119 47.12 -1.40 -7.78
CA PHE A 119 46.39 -1.46 -9.06
C PHE A 119 47.10 -2.26 -10.15
N ARG A 120 48.36 -2.60 -9.96
CA ARG A 120 49.11 -3.47 -10.87
C ARG A 120 48.74 -4.95 -10.78
N SER A 121 48.08 -5.40 -9.68
CA SER A 121 47.57 -6.75 -9.57
C SER A 121 46.14 -6.85 -10.15
N ILE A 122 45.84 -7.97 -10.81
CA ILE A 122 44.51 -8.31 -11.31
C ILE A 122 43.48 -8.20 -10.19
N LEU A 123 43.80 -8.72 -9.00
CA LEU A 123 42.95 -8.67 -7.81
C LEU A 123 42.64 -7.23 -7.33
N GLY A 124 43.61 -6.30 -7.46
CA GLY A 124 43.39 -4.89 -7.11
C GLY A 124 42.41 -4.20 -8.05
N LYS A 125 42.46 -4.52 -9.36
CA LYS A 125 41.49 -4.01 -10.35
C LYS A 125 40.06 -4.52 -10.08
N TRP A 126 39.91 -5.83 -9.81
CA TRP A 126 38.62 -6.44 -9.48
C TRP A 126 38.00 -5.85 -8.21
N LYS A 127 38.79 -5.63 -7.16
CA LYS A 127 38.30 -4.96 -5.93
C LYS A 127 37.78 -3.57 -6.21
N MET A 128 38.46 -2.79 -7.05
CA MET A 128 38.00 -1.44 -7.42
C MET A 128 36.71 -1.48 -8.23
N ILE A 129 36.63 -2.39 -9.23
CA ILE A 129 35.41 -2.57 -10.02
C ILE A 129 34.21 -2.92 -9.09
N LEU A 130 34.42 -3.87 -8.17
CA LEU A 130 33.38 -4.29 -7.21
C LEU A 130 32.92 -3.11 -6.32
N VAL A 131 33.86 -2.35 -5.75
CA VAL A 131 33.51 -1.18 -4.91
C VAL A 131 32.76 -0.13 -5.72
N THR A 132 33.19 0.16 -6.96
CA THR A 132 32.49 1.11 -7.83
C THR A 132 31.07 0.61 -8.15
N LEU A 133 30.92 -0.68 -8.48
CA LEU A 133 29.61 -1.27 -8.78
C LEU A 133 28.66 -1.17 -7.59
N ILE A 134 29.11 -1.58 -6.39
CA ILE A 134 28.32 -1.49 -5.15
C ILE A 134 27.91 -0.04 -4.86
N THR A 135 28.84 0.91 -5.01
CA THR A 135 28.55 2.32 -4.77
C THR A 135 27.55 2.88 -5.77
N THR A 136 27.70 2.52 -7.05
CA THR A 136 26.74 2.92 -8.09
C THR A 136 25.35 2.37 -7.78
N LEU A 137 25.26 1.09 -7.43
CA LEU A 137 23.98 0.46 -7.07
C LEU A 137 23.34 1.12 -5.84
N ALA A 138 24.14 1.37 -4.80
CA ALA A 138 23.65 2.06 -3.59
C ALA A 138 23.19 3.50 -3.89
N THR A 139 23.91 4.23 -4.76
CA THR A 139 23.51 5.57 -5.20
C THR A 139 22.19 5.54 -5.95
N VAL A 140 22.02 4.60 -6.89
CA VAL A 140 20.76 4.44 -7.64
C VAL A 140 19.61 4.14 -6.67
N LEU A 141 19.82 3.24 -5.70
CA LEU A 141 18.81 2.92 -4.69
C LEU A 141 18.41 4.16 -3.89
N VAL A 142 19.36 4.92 -3.37
CA VAL A 142 19.08 6.16 -2.63
C VAL A 142 18.32 7.17 -3.49
N VAL A 143 18.71 7.34 -4.77
CA VAL A 143 18.01 8.26 -5.69
C VAL A 143 16.57 7.82 -5.92
N VAL A 144 16.33 6.53 -6.16
CA VAL A 144 14.97 5.99 -6.34
C VAL A 144 14.12 6.21 -5.08
N MET A 145 14.69 5.97 -3.90
CA MET A 145 13.99 6.18 -2.63
C MET A 145 13.72 7.68 -2.37
N LEU A 146 14.65 8.58 -2.71
CA LEU A 146 14.43 10.03 -2.64
C LEU A 146 13.32 10.50 -3.60
N ILE A 147 13.29 9.97 -4.82
CA ILE A 147 12.20 10.24 -5.76
C ILE A 147 10.87 9.79 -5.16
N ASN A 148 10.81 8.59 -4.57
CA ASN A 148 9.62 8.09 -3.90
C ASN A 148 9.22 8.93 -2.68
N GLN A 149 10.19 9.47 -1.93
CA GLN A 149 9.91 10.40 -0.82
C GLN A 149 9.26 11.69 -1.32
N ILE A 150 9.73 12.25 -2.44
CA ILE A 150 9.17 13.46 -3.05
C ILE A 150 7.79 13.18 -3.66
N SER A 151 7.66 12.06 -4.39
CA SER A 151 6.41 11.62 -5.00
C SER A 151 6.42 10.12 -5.23
N PRO A 152 5.40 9.38 -4.79
CA PRO A 152 5.28 7.94 -5.05
C PRO A 152 4.91 7.62 -6.51
N ARG A 153 4.38 8.61 -7.26
CA ARG A 153 3.84 8.41 -8.62
C ARG A 153 4.82 7.76 -9.60
N PRO A 154 6.09 8.22 -9.74
CA PRO A 154 7.02 7.60 -10.68
C PRO A 154 7.30 6.13 -10.39
N LEU A 155 7.48 5.78 -9.10
CA LEU A 155 7.77 4.40 -8.70
C LEU A 155 6.58 3.48 -8.96
N VAL A 156 5.37 3.93 -8.64
CA VAL A 156 4.13 3.17 -8.89
C VAL A 156 3.90 3.01 -10.39
N SER A 157 4.05 4.07 -11.19
CA SER A 157 3.88 3.98 -12.65
C SER A 157 4.90 3.05 -13.32
N ILE A 158 6.16 3.05 -12.86
CA ILE A 158 7.19 2.10 -13.33
C ILE A 158 6.80 0.66 -12.96
N LEU A 159 6.32 0.44 -11.75
CA LEU A 159 5.87 -0.88 -11.30
C LEU A 159 4.69 -1.38 -12.13
N GLN A 160 3.69 -0.52 -12.37
CA GLN A 160 2.53 -0.84 -13.22
C GLN A 160 2.98 -1.17 -14.65
N ALA A 161 3.78 -0.31 -15.27
CA ALA A 161 4.31 -0.54 -16.62
C ALA A 161 5.11 -1.84 -16.73
N SER A 162 5.91 -2.19 -15.71
CA SER A 162 6.70 -3.43 -15.69
C SER A 162 5.84 -4.70 -15.63
N LYS A 163 4.60 -4.58 -15.17
CA LYS A 163 3.62 -5.67 -15.05
C LYS A 163 2.51 -5.61 -16.10
N GLY A 164 2.54 -4.63 -17.02
CA GLY A 164 1.49 -4.42 -18.00
C GLY A 164 0.16 -3.94 -17.42
N ILE A 165 0.17 -3.39 -16.19
CA ILE A 165 -1.04 -2.88 -15.53
C ILE A 165 -1.41 -1.52 -16.15
N THR A 166 -2.67 -1.35 -16.49
CA THR A 166 -3.19 -0.15 -17.15
C THR A 166 -4.63 0.14 -16.71
N ASN A 167 -5.02 1.41 -16.78
CA ASN A 167 -6.41 1.82 -16.67
C ASN A 167 -7.18 1.66 -18.00
N SER A 168 -6.48 1.48 -19.12
CA SER A 168 -7.11 1.17 -20.41
C SER A 168 -7.46 -0.31 -20.47
N TYR A 169 -8.60 -0.68 -19.90
CA TYR A 169 -9.10 -2.04 -19.89
C TYR A 169 -9.59 -2.42 -21.31
N ASN A 170 -9.11 -3.56 -21.83
CA ASN A 170 -9.56 -4.10 -23.10
C ASN A 170 -10.74 -5.04 -22.85
N ALA A 171 -11.94 -4.47 -22.78
CA ALA A 171 -13.16 -5.25 -22.61
C ALA A 171 -13.41 -6.12 -23.83
N GLU A 172 -13.82 -7.36 -23.60
CA GLU A 172 -14.42 -8.19 -24.62
C GLU A 172 -15.88 -7.78 -24.87
N GLU A 173 -16.45 -8.25 -25.96
CA GLU A 173 -17.91 -8.10 -26.15
C GLU A 173 -18.64 -8.82 -25.03
N SER A 174 -19.52 -8.11 -24.32
CA SER A 174 -20.31 -8.71 -23.26
C SER A 174 -21.20 -9.82 -23.77
N LYS A 175 -21.07 -11.02 -23.21
CA LYS A 175 -21.80 -12.23 -23.61
C LYS A 175 -22.26 -12.99 -22.38
N GLU A 176 -23.44 -13.54 -22.50
CA GLU A 176 -23.93 -14.55 -21.56
C GLU A 176 -23.38 -15.92 -21.93
N ASN A 177 -22.76 -16.59 -20.98
CA ASN A 177 -22.18 -17.90 -21.09
C ASN A 177 -22.73 -18.81 -19.99
N VAL A 178 -23.08 -20.04 -20.36
CA VAL A 178 -23.43 -21.08 -19.39
C VAL A 178 -22.16 -21.85 -19.05
N LEU A 179 -21.77 -21.84 -17.75
CA LEU A 179 -20.61 -22.57 -17.26
C LEU A 179 -20.90 -24.08 -17.15
N ASP A 180 -19.85 -24.91 -17.01
CA ASP A 180 -19.95 -26.37 -16.93
C ASP A 180 -20.85 -26.86 -15.77
N ASP A 181 -20.96 -26.10 -14.71
CA ASP A 181 -21.82 -26.37 -13.54
C ASP A 181 -23.25 -25.82 -13.69
N GLY A 182 -23.55 -25.21 -14.83
CA GLY A 182 -24.85 -24.62 -15.16
C GLY A 182 -25.03 -23.18 -14.69
N ASN A 183 -24.13 -22.62 -13.90
CA ASN A 183 -24.14 -21.19 -13.55
C ASN A 183 -24.04 -20.31 -14.79
N ILE A 184 -24.57 -19.10 -14.74
CA ILE A 184 -24.49 -18.12 -15.84
C ILE A 184 -23.35 -17.13 -15.55
N TYR A 185 -22.60 -16.81 -16.58
CA TYR A 185 -21.54 -15.81 -16.53
C TYR A 185 -21.72 -14.78 -17.65
N ILE A 186 -21.82 -13.50 -17.27
CA ILE A 186 -21.90 -12.37 -18.20
C ILE A 186 -20.66 -11.51 -17.94
N ASN A 187 -19.78 -11.44 -18.95
CA ASN A 187 -18.52 -10.73 -18.86
C ASN A 187 -18.61 -9.27 -19.29
N ASP A 188 -17.70 -8.45 -18.78
CA ASP A 188 -17.32 -7.12 -19.27
C ASP A 188 -18.48 -6.15 -19.52
N ILE A 189 -19.45 -6.10 -18.61
CA ILE A 189 -20.54 -5.15 -18.65
C ILE A 189 -20.01 -3.77 -18.27
N LEU A 190 -20.13 -2.80 -19.19
CA LEU A 190 -19.81 -1.39 -18.90
C LEU A 190 -20.87 -0.78 -17.99
N TYR A 191 -20.51 -0.34 -16.80
CA TYR A 191 -21.45 0.27 -15.83
C TYR A 191 -21.38 1.80 -15.77
N ASP A 192 -20.28 2.40 -16.26
CA ASP A 192 -20.10 3.85 -16.30
C ASP A 192 -19.07 4.20 -17.38
N ASP A 193 -19.32 5.26 -18.15
CA ASP A 193 -18.44 5.76 -19.22
C ASP A 193 -17.61 6.99 -18.81
N ASN A 194 -17.81 7.51 -17.58
CA ASN A 194 -17.06 8.66 -17.08
C ASN A 194 -15.61 8.34 -16.75
N TYR A 195 -15.33 7.09 -16.39
CA TYR A 195 -13.98 6.64 -16.04
C TYR A 195 -13.63 5.34 -16.76
N PRO A 196 -12.36 5.16 -17.18
CA PRO A 196 -11.92 3.89 -17.75
C PRO A 196 -11.97 2.79 -16.68
N ASN A 197 -11.85 1.54 -17.12
CA ASN A 197 -11.89 0.35 -16.25
C ASN A 197 -13.21 0.21 -15.45
N SER A 198 -14.29 0.83 -15.92
CA SER A 198 -15.63 0.77 -15.30
C SER A 198 -16.43 -0.43 -15.81
N TYR A 199 -15.88 -1.63 -15.62
CA TYR A 199 -16.48 -2.88 -16.06
C TYR A 199 -16.79 -3.80 -14.89
N LEU A 200 -17.85 -4.58 -15.01
CA LEU A 200 -18.19 -5.61 -14.04
C LEU A 200 -18.54 -6.93 -14.74
N ASP A 201 -18.44 -8.01 -13.99
CA ASP A 201 -18.93 -9.31 -14.37
C ASP A 201 -20.08 -9.72 -13.46
N ILE A 202 -21.06 -10.43 -14.02
CA ILE A 202 -22.17 -11.02 -13.31
C ILE A 202 -22.05 -12.54 -13.39
N TYR A 203 -22.10 -13.19 -12.24
CA TYR A 203 -22.21 -14.63 -12.11
C TYR A 203 -23.53 -14.93 -11.41
N GLN A 204 -24.40 -15.72 -12.06
CA GLN A 204 -25.69 -16.10 -11.50
C GLN A 204 -25.68 -17.58 -11.13
N THR A 205 -26.10 -17.85 -9.91
CA THR A 205 -26.16 -19.21 -9.40
C THR A 205 -27.39 -19.95 -9.93
N VAL A 206 -27.22 -21.25 -10.20
CA VAL A 206 -28.36 -22.15 -10.49
C VAL A 206 -29.16 -22.51 -9.25
N HIS A 207 -28.65 -22.18 -8.05
CA HIS A 207 -29.30 -22.48 -6.78
C HIS A 207 -30.29 -21.39 -6.39
N ASN A 208 -31.61 -21.68 -6.51
CA ASN A 208 -32.69 -20.73 -6.22
C ASN A 208 -32.59 -19.40 -7.01
N PRO A 209 -32.47 -19.45 -8.35
CA PRO A 209 -32.15 -18.28 -9.16
C PRO A 209 -33.09 -17.09 -8.91
N ASP A 210 -34.41 -17.34 -8.76
CA ASP A 210 -35.42 -16.30 -8.57
C ASP A 210 -35.30 -15.51 -7.26
N THR A 211 -34.56 -16.03 -6.28
CA THR A 211 -34.45 -15.44 -4.93
C THR A 211 -33.03 -15.28 -4.44
N ALA A 212 -32.05 -15.69 -5.22
CA ALA A 212 -30.62 -15.62 -4.85
C ALA A 212 -30.20 -14.21 -4.45
N PRO A 213 -29.65 -14.02 -3.24
CA PRO A 213 -29.10 -12.71 -2.85
C PRO A 213 -27.92 -12.32 -3.72
N THR A 214 -27.64 -11.03 -3.83
CA THR A 214 -26.54 -10.50 -4.63
C THR A 214 -25.32 -10.21 -3.77
N PHE A 215 -24.18 -10.85 -4.09
CA PHE A 215 -22.90 -10.66 -3.42
C PHE A 215 -22.00 -9.76 -4.30
N ILE A 216 -21.80 -8.50 -3.89
CA ILE A 216 -21.00 -7.52 -4.63
C ILE A 216 -19.57 -7.55 -4.10
N LEU A 217 -18.62 -7.93 -4.96
CA LEU A 217 -17.22 -8.15 -4.63
C LEU A 217 -16.34 -7.05 -5.19
N ILE A 218 -15.63 -6.35 -4.31
CA ILE A 218 -14.69 -5.27 -4.62
C ILE A 218 -13.27 -5.80 -4.40
N HIS A 219 -12.49 -5.91 -5.48
CA HIS A 219 -11.15 -6.48 -5.43
C HIS A 219 -10.15 -5.61 -4.67
N GLY A 220 -9.07 -6.21 -4.21
CA GLY A 220 -7.91 -5.55 -3.62
C GLY A 220 -6.89 -5.07 -4.64
N GLY A 221 -5.65 -4.88 -4.17
CA GLY A 221 -4.52 -4.49 -5.04
C GLY A 221 -3.90 -3.14 -4.68
N GLY A 222 -4.13 -2.64 -3.44
CA GLY A 222 -3.52 -1.41 -2.95
C GLY A 222 -3.85 -0.18 -3.78
N TYR A 223 -5.01 -0.18 -4.45
CA TYR A 223 -5.51 0.88 -5.34
C TYR A 223 -4.68 1.09 -6.62
N ILE A 224 -3.68 0.27 -6.90
CA ILE A 224 -2.73 0.46 -8.01
C ILE A 224 -2.70 -0.71 -9.00
N TRP A 225 -3.38 -1.82 -8.69
CA TRP A 225 -3.62 -2.97 -9.56
C TRP A 225 -4.81 -3.79 -9.07
N GLY A 226 -5.11 -4.85 -9.76
CA GLY A 226 -6.17 -5.79 -9.44
C GLY A 226 -7.11 -6.01 -10.61
N ASP A 227 -7.96 -7.01 -10.49
CA ASP A 227 -8.94 -7.34 -11.50
C ASP A 227 -10.16 -8.01 -10.87
N LYS A 228 -11.33 -7.81 -11.46
CA LYS A 228 -12.61 -8.37 -11.00
C LYS A 228 -12.59 -9.90 -10.89
N THR A 229 -11.83 -10.56 -11.75
CA THR A 229 -11.69 -12.03 -11.73
C THR A 229 -10.44 -12.52 -10.97
N GLY A 230 -9.49 -11.64 -10.72
CA GLY A 230 -8.18 -11.97 -10.17
C GLY A 230 -7.19 -12.51 -11.20
N ASP A 231 -7.67 -13.09 -12.29
CA ASP A 231 -6.88 -13.70 -13.38
C ASP A 231 -6.95 -12.87 -14.68
N GLY A 232 -7.55 -11.68 -14.63
CA GLY A 232 -7.71 -10.78 -15.77
C GLY A 232 -6.45 -9.99 -16.11
N GLN A 233 -6.58 -8.98 -16.98
CA GLN A 233 -5.46 -8.17 -17.51
C GLN A 233 -4.58 -7.55 -16.43
N ASN A 234 -5.17 -7.17 -15.30
CA ASN A 234 -4.47 -6.54 -14.18
C ASN A 234 -4.43 -7.45 -12.94
N GLY A 235 -4.75 -8.72 -13.09
CA GLY A 235 -4.84 -9.71 -12.03
C GLY A 235 -3.49 -10.30 -11.61
N ASP A 236 -3.54 -11.16 -10.60
CA ASP A 236 -2.35 -11.76 -10.00
C ASP A 236 -2.48 -13.29 -9.76
N ASP A 237 -3.38 -13.99 -10.46
CA ASP A 237 -3.70 -15.42 -10.25
C ASP A 237 -3.98 -15.73 -8.77
N SER A 238 -4.85 -14.95 -8.15
CA SER A 238 -5.04 -14.96 -6.71
C SER A 238 -6.05 -15.99 -6.19
N GLY A 239 -6.61 -16.80 -7.06
CA GLY A 239 -7.68 -17.75 -6.70
C GLY A 239 -9.05 -17.08 -6.48
N MET A 240 -9.26 -15.89 -7.03
CA MET A 240 -10.53 -15.18 -6.96
C MET A 240 -11.67 -15.94 -7.61
N ILE A 241 -11.43 -16.59 -8.77
CA ILE A 241 -12.42 -17.43 -9.44
C ILE A 241 -12.87 -18.56 -8.52
N ALA A 242 -11.94 -19.22 -7.81
CA ALA A 242 -12.31 -20.28 -6.85
C ALA A 242 -13.11 -19.74 -5.66
N TYR A 243 -12.87 -18.49 -5.27
CA TYR A 243 -13.67 -17.81 -4.24
C TYR A 243 -15.08 -17.52 -4.75
N ILE A 244 -15.20 -16.95 -5.96
CA ILE A 244 -16.51 -16.68 -6.62
C ILE A 244 -17.31 -17.97 -6.73
N GLN A 245 -16.70 -19.06 -7.21
CA GLN A 245 -17.36 -20.36 -7.36
C GLN A 245 -17.96 -20.85 -6.02
N GLN A 246 -17.21 -20.77 -4.94
CA GLN A 246 -17.68 -21.20 -3.64
C GLN A 246 -18.84 -20.32 -3.10
N VAL A 247 -18.92 -19.05 -3.49
CA VAL A 247 -20.05 -18.16 -3.16
C VAL A 247 -21.29 -18.55 -3.99
N LEU A 248 -21.11 -18.85 -5.27
CA LEU A 248 -22.17 -19.38 -6.15
C LEU A 248 -22.74 -20.70 -5.63
N ASP A 249 -21.87 -21.63 -5.19
CA ASP A 249 -22.26 -22.93 -4.61
C ASP A 249 -23.13 -22.78 -3.33
N ARG A 250 -23.05 -21.62 -2.64
CA ARG A 250 -23.88 -21.27 -1.49
C ARG A 250 -25.21 -20.60 -1.88
N GLY A 251 -25.48 -20.42 -3.17
CA GLY A 251 -26.73 -19.87 -3.69
C GLY A 251 -26.79 -18.34 -3.73
N TYR A 252 -25.65 -17.68 -3.91
CA TYR A 252 -25.56 -16.22 -4.08
C TYR A 252 -25.16 -15.91 -5.53
N ASN A 253 -25.79 -14.92 -6.14
CA ASN A 253 -25.26 -14.29 -7.33
C ASN A 253 -24.02 -13.47 -6.96
N VAL A 254 -23.02 -13.43 -7.82
CA VAL A 254 -21.79 -12.65 -7.56
C VAL A 254 -21.61 -11.58 -8.62
N ILE A 255 -21.42 -10.34 -8.18
CA ILE A 255 -21.01 -9.23 -9.01
C ILE A 255 -19.55 -8.91 -8.67
N ALA A 256 -18.66 -9.08 -9.64
CA ALA A 256 -17.26 -8.70 -9.47
C ALA A 256 -16.97 -7.46 -10.32
N LEU A 257 -16.49 -6.39 -9.68
CA LEU A 257 -16.31 -5.12 -10.38
C LEU A 257 -14.86 -4.65 -10.41
N ASN A 258 -14.48 -4.03 -11.52
CA ASN A 258 -13.25 -3.28 -11.69
C ASN A 258 -13.45 -1.82 -11.29
N TYR A 259 -12.36 -1.14 -11.00
CA TYR A 259 -12.27 0.30 -10.79
C TYR A 259 -10.90 0.83 -11.26
N THR A 260 -10.75 2.14 -11.41
CA THR A 260 -9.50 2.79 -11.85
C THR A 260 -8.40 2.74 -10.80
N PHE A 261 -7.14 2.85 -11.25
CA PHE A 261 -5.95 2.76 -10.42
C PHE A 261 -5.22 4.10 -10.29
N ALA A 262 -4.73 4.35 -9.09
CA ALA A 262 -3.73 5.38 -8.84
C ALA A 262 -2.38 4.99 -9.50
N PRO A 263 -1.54 5.95 -9.82
CA PRO A 263 -1.62 7.38 -9.52
C PRO A 263 -2.36 8.22 -10.58
N GLU A 264 -2.95 7.60 -11.58
CA GLU A 264 -3.67 8.30 -12.64
C GLU A 264 -5.05 8.76 -12.15
N TYR A 265 -5.75 7.87 -11.43
CA TYR A 265 -7.06 8.14 -10.81
C TYR A 265 -6.95 7.97 -9.30
N ASN A 266 -7.09 9.08 -8.60
CA ASN A 266 -6.88 9.16 -7.16
C ASN A 266 -8.20 9.08 -6.37
N TYR A 267 -8.10 9.01 -5.04
CA TYR A 267 -9.23 9.18 -4.13
C TYR A 267 -10.04 10.45 -4.46
N PRO A 268 -11.38 10.42 -4.46
CA PRO A 268 -12.25 9.28 -4.16
C PRO A 268 -12.80 8.56 -5.42
N ILE A 269 -12.12 8.63 -6.59
CA ILE A 269 -12.66 8.13 -7.86
C ILE A 269 -13.07 6.65 -7.79
N PRO A 270 -12.27 5.69 -7.27
CA PRO A 270 -12.69 4.30 -7.15
C PRO A 270 -13.98 4.12 -6.32
N LEU A 271 -14.18 4.91 -5.28
CA LEU A 271 -15.40 4.89 -4.47
C LEU A 271 -16.62 5.39 -5.27
N LYS A 272 -16.45 6.45 -6.08
CA LYS A 272 -17.50 6.95 -6.99
C LYS A 272 -17.87 5.89 -8.04
N GLN A 273 -16.90 5.15 -8.57
CA GLN A 273 -17.15 4.06 -9.50
C GLN A 273 -17.93 2.92 -8.85
N VAL A 274 -17.63 2.54 -7.60
CA VAL A 274 -18.45 1.54 -6.87
C VAL A 274 -19.89 2.02 -6.72
N SER A 275 -20.11 3.29 -6.37
CA SER A 275 -21.46 3.87 -6.29
C SER A 275 -22.16 3.85 -7.65
N ALA A 276 -21.46 4.17 -8.74
CA ALA A 276 -22.00 4.11 -10.10
C ALA A 276 -22.37 2.67 -10.50
N ALA A 277 -21.49 1.69 -10.21
CA ALA A 277 -21.76 0.27 -10.49
C ALA A 277 -23.00 -0.24 -9.76
N VAL A 278 -23.14 0.08 -8.48
CA VAL A 278 -24.32 -0.34 -7.70
C VAL A 278 -25.59 0.37 -8.19
N SER A 279 -25.51 1.66 -8.56
CA SER A 279 -26.61 2.39 -9.18
C SER A 279 -27.03 1.77 -10.50
N PHE A 280 -26.07 1.42 -11.35
CA PHE A 280 -26.31 0.72 -12.62
C PHE A 280 -27.01 -0.62 -12.41
N LEU A 281 -26.55 -1.45 -11.47
CA LEU A 281 -27.18 -2.74 -11.16
C LEU A 281 -28.62 -2.56 -10.69
N LYS A 282 -28.89 -1.56 -9.83
CA LYS A 282 -30.23 -1.26 -9.32
C LYS A 282 -31.20 -0.81 -10.41
N GLN A 283 -30.69 -0.11 -11.43
CA GLN A 283 -31.51 0.32 -12.58
C GLN A 283 -31.76 -0.81 -13.59
N ASN A 284 -30.96 -1.88 -13.54
CA ASN A 284 -31.00 -2.98 -14.50
C ASN A 284 -31.35 -4.33 -13.85
N VAL A 285 -32.06 -4.31 -12.72
CA VAL A 285 -32.42 -5.55 -11.97
C VAL A 285 -33.21 -6.53 -12.80
N GLU A 286 -34.15 -6.05 -13.66
CA GLU A 286 -34.95 -6.88 -14.55
C GLU A 286 -34.12 -7.45 -15.71
N THR A 287 -33.16 -6.67 -16.24
CA THR A 287 -32.30 -7.07 -17.37
C THR A 287 -31.38 -8.21 -16.98
N TYR A 288 -30.88 -8.19 -15.75
CA TYR A 288 -29.90 -9.17 -15.26
C TYR A 288 -30.47 -10.12 -14.19
N ASP A 289 -31.79 -10.10 -13.96
CA ASP A 289 -32.48 -10.93 -12.97
C ASP A 289 -31.75 -10.96 -11.59
N LEU A 290 -31.54 -9.77 -11.00
CA LEU A 290 -30.79 -9.59 -9.77
C LEU A 290 -31.68 -9.21 -8.59
N ASN A 291 -31.37 -9.74 -7.42
CA ASN A 291 -32.01 -9.35 -6.16
C ASN A 291 -31.21 -8.24 -5.47
N MET A 292 -31.51 -6.98 -5.79
CA MET A 292 -30.85 -5.80 -5.21
C MET A 292 -31.50 -5.29 -3.90
N ASN A 293 -32.42 -6.05 -3.30
CA ASN A 293 -32.96 -5.82 -1.94
C ASN A 293 -32.31 -6.69 -0.88
N ASN A 294 -31.51 -7.67 -1.29
CA ASN A 294 -30.82 -8.62 -0.44
C ASN A 294 -29.32 -8.69 -0.83
N ILE A 295 -28.54 -7.71 -0.35
CA ILE A 295 -27.17 -7.49 -0.81
C ILE A 295 -26.17 -7.86 0.29
N VAL A 296 -25.08 -8.50 -0.12
CA VAL A 296 -23.84 -8.61 0.66
C VAL A 296 -22.79 -7.73 -0.02
N ILE A 297 -22.21 -6.79 0.70
CA ILE A 297 -21.09 -6.00 0.21
C ILE A 297 -19.80 -6.65 0.71
N ALA A 298 -18.93 -7.06 -0.21
CA ALA A 298 -17.67 -7.71 0.12
C ALA A 298 -16.48 -6.96 -0.46
N GLY A 299 -15.43 -6.85 0.31
CA GLY A 299 -14.19 -6.23 -0.15
C GLY A 299 -12.94 -6.92 0.39
N GLN A 300 -11.87 -6.81 -0.38
CA GLN A 300 -10.59 -7.35 0.01
C GLN A 300 -9.51 -6.27 0.02
N SER A 301 -8.72 -6.18 1.10
CA SER A 301 -7.61 -5.23 1.20
C SER A 301 -8.07 -3.79 0.93
N ALA A 302 -7.53 -3.13 -0.10
CA ALA A 302 -8.01 -1.83 -0.57
C ALA A 302 -9.52 -1.83 -0.90
N GLY A 303 -10.02 -2.92 -1.49
CA GLY A 303 -11.45 -3.09 -1.77
C GLY A 303 -12.30 -3.17 -0.50
N ALA A 304 -11.77 -3.67 0.62
CA ALA A 304 -12.47 -3.67 1.91
C ALA A 304 -12.61 -2.23 2.47
N GLN A 305 -11.61 -1.38 2.28
CA GLN A 305 -11.69 0.03 2.65
C GLN A 305 -12.71 0.76 1.80
N ILE A 306 -12.71 0.56 0.47
CA ILE A 306 -13.70 1.15 -0.44
C ILE A 306 -15.10 0.65 -0.08
N ALA A 307 -15.28 -0.66 0.17
CA ALA A 307 -16.55 -1.26 0.61
C ALA A 307 -17.06 -0.64 1.91
N GLY A 308 -16.17 -0.47 2.90
CA GLY A 308 -16.52 0.13 4.19
C GLY A 308 -16.98 1.59 4.06
N GLN A 309 -16.29 2.40 3.25
CA GLN A 309 -16.72 3.75 2.94
C GLN A 309 -18.07 3.77 2.19
N PHE A 310 -18.21 2.90 1.17
CA PHE A 310 -19.46 2.78 0.43
C PHE A 310 -20.64 2.47 1.37
N VAL A 311 -20.49 1.51 2.28
CA VAL A 311 -21.54 1.17 3.28
C VAL A 311 -21.81 2.35 4.20
N ASN A 312 -20.78 3.04 4.73
CA ASN A 312 -20.97 4.23 5.56
C ASN A 312 -21.81 5.31 4.85
N ILE A 313 -21.57 5.54 3.54
CA ILE A 313 -22.37 6.47 2.72
C ILE A 313 -23.83 6.06 2.66
N GLN A 314 -24.13 4.75 2.55
CA GLN A 314 -25.52 4.28 2.44
C GLN A 314 -26.31 4.42 3.75
N ILE A 315 -25.63 4.45 4.91
CA ILE A 315 -26.28 4.38 6.23
C ILE A 315 -26.18 5.69 7.03
N ASP A 316 -25.27 6.59 6.67
CA ASP A 316 -25.05 7.86 7.38
C ASP A 316 -25.16 9.05 6.41
N PRO A 317 -26.29 9.76 6.41
CA PRO A 317 -26.48 10.94 5.55
C PRO A 317 -25.44 12.04 5.80
N THR A 318 -24.92 12.18 7.03
CA THR A 318 -23.91 13.19 7.34
C THR A 318 -22.59 12.86 6.64
N TYR A 319 -22.23 11.58 6.63
CA TYR A 319 -21.03 11.13 5.92
C TYR A 319 -21.23 11.17 4.40
N ALA A 320 -22.42 10.85 3.90
CA ALA A 320 -22.75 10.99 2.48
C ALA A 320 -22.60 12.44 1.99
N ASP A 321 -23.08 13.40 2.77
CA ASP A 321 -22.93 14.83 2.47
C ASP A 321 -21.45 15.28 2.54
N GLU A 322 -20.69 14.80 3.54
CA GLU A 322 -19.24 15.07 3.63
C GLU A 322 -18.47 14.53 2.41
N MET A 323 -18.87 13.37 1.91
CA MET A 323 -18.25 12.71 0.75
C MET A 323 -18.73 13.28 -0.59
N GLU A 324 -19.80 14.07 -0.60
CA GLU A 324 -20.49 14.53 -1.82
C GLU A 324 -20.88 13.36 -2.75
N ILE A 325 -21.25 12.22 -2.16
CA ILE A 325 -21.70 11.01 -2.86
C ILE A 325 -23.08 10.62 -2.31
N GLN A 326 -24.09 10.65 -3.17
CA GLN A 326 -25.45 10.31 -2.76
C GLN A 326 -25.61 8.81 -2.51
N PRO A 327 -26.36 8.39 -1.46
CA PRO A 327 -26.72 7.00 -1.27
C PRO A 327 -27.51 6.45 -2.47
N VAL A 328 -27.19 5.25 -2.91
CA VAL A 328 -27.83 4.55 -4.03
C VAL A 328 -28.65 3.33 -3.58
N LEU A 329 -28.45 2.90 -2.32
CA LEU A 329 -29.17 1.82 -1.65
C LEU A 329 -29.89 2.32 -0.40
N SER A 330 -30.96 1.64 -0.01
CA SER A 330 -31.48 1.77 1.34
C SER A 330 -30.59 0.97 2.31
N ALA A 331 -30.43 1.44 3.55
CA ALA A 331 -29.66 0.71 4.56
C ALA A 331 -30.20 -0.73 4.75
N SER A 332 -31.51 -0.94 4.60
CA SER A 332 -32.17 -2.24 4.69
C SER A 332 -31.85 -3.19 3.54
N ASP A 333 -31.35 -2.70 2.40
CA ASP A 333 -30.97 -3.55 1.27
C ASP A 333 -29.67 -4.31 1.55
N ILE A 334 -28.78 -3.74 2.38
CA ILE A 334 -27.50 -4.34 2.75
C ILE A 334 -27.66 -5.24 3.97
N LYS A 335 -27.71 -6.55 3.74
CA LYS A 335 -27.94 -7.54 4.81
C LYS A 335 -26.68 -7.89 5.57
N ALA A 336 -25.54 -7.97 4.89
CA ALA A 336 -24.27 -8.29 5.51
C ALA A 336 -23.10 -7.59 4.79
N VAL A 337 -21.99 -7.48 5.51
CA VAL A 337 -20.72 -6.97 4.98
C VAL A 337 -19.62 -8.01 5.24
N VAL A 338 -18.72 -8.16 4.29
CA VAL A 338 -17.57 -9.07 4.38
C VAL A 338 -16.28 -8.31 4.09
N PHE A 339 -15.35 -8.35 5.03
CA PHE A 339 -14.04 -7.75 4.89
C PHE A 339 -12.94 -8.80 5.01
N ASN A 340 -12.19 -9.01 3.95
CA ASN A 340 -11.05 -9.92 3.88
C ASN A 340 -9.75 -9.13 3.82
N SER A 341 -8.85 -9.33 4.80
CA SER A 341 -7.56 -8.62 4.93
C SER A 341 -7.71 -7.12 4.77
N GLY A 342 -8.70 -6.51 5.44
CA GLY A 342 -9.08 -5.12 5.22
C GLY A 342 -8.06 -4.13 5.77
N LEU A 343 -7.92 -3.01 5.06
CA LEU A 343 -7.35 -1.78 5.55
C LEU A 343 -8.52 -0.86 5.92
N TYR A 344 -8.61 -0.39 7.14
CA TYR A 344 -9.77 0.40 7.61
C TYR A 344 -9.40 1.82 7.99
N ASP A 345 -8.14 2.05 8.34
CA ASP A 345 -7.57 3.34 8.67
C ASP A 345 -6.37 3.64 7.77
N PRO A 346 -6.54 4.38 6.67
CA PRO A 346 -5.46 4.66 5.72
C PRO A 346 -4.33 5.53 6.27
N SER A 347 -4.50 6.21 7.41
CA SER A 347 -3.39 6.91 8.06
C SER A 347 -2.32 5.95 8.58
N ARG A 348 -2.65 4.66 8.73
CA ARG A 348 -1.85 3.59 9.32
C ARG A 348 -1.39 2.54 8.30
N PHE A 349 -1.03 2.97 7.10
CA PHE A 349 -0.49 2.09 6.05
C PHE A 349 0.86 1.45 6.40
N ASP A 350 1.54 1.95 7.40
CA ASP A 350 2.87 1.56 7.86
C ASP A 350 2.88 0.90 9.24
N GLU A 351 1.75 0.33 9.65
CA GLU A 351 1.59 -0.37 10.93
C GLU A 351 1.38 -1.89 10.74
N THR A 352 2.16 -2.51 9.85
CA THR A 352 2.26 -3.97 9.78
C THR A 352 3.42 -4.48 10.67
N ASP A 353 3.62 -5.78 10.76
CA ASP A 353 4.80 -6.36 11.42
C ASP A 353 5.99 -6.57 10.46
N SER A 354 6.04 -5.81 9.34
CA SER A 354 7.05 -5.95 8.30
C SER A 354 7.40 -4.62 7.66
N VAL A 355 8.62 -4.16 7.89
CA VAL A 355 9.16 -2.91 7.34
C VAL A 355 9.02 -2.83 5.80
N ILE A 356 9.20 -3.96 5.09
CA ILE A 356 9.03 -4.01 3.63
C ILE A 356 7.57 -3.79 3.26
N SER A 357 6.65 -4.38 4.01
CA SER A 357 5.20 -4.19 3.79
C SER A 357 4.80 -2.75 4.10
N ASP A 358 5.31 -2.18 5.19
CA ASP A 358 5.06 -0.80 5.60
C ASP A 358 5.49 0.18 4.51
N TYR A 359 6.72 0.07 4.03
CA TYR A 359 7.22 0.91 2.93
C TYR A 359 6.36 0.79 1.67
N ARG A 360 5.98 -0.45 1.30
CA ARG A 360 5.17 -0.72 0.12
C ARG A 360 3.76 -0.15 0.26
N PHE A 361 3.08 -0.43 1.36
CA PHE A 361 1.71 0.04 1.59
C PHE A 361 1.65 1.56 1.75
N ASN A 362 2.60 2.17 2.46
CA ASN A 362 2.71 3.62 2.55
C ASN A 362 2.90 4.26 1.17
N THR A 363 3.76 3.69 0.31
CA THR A 363 3.94 4.18 -1.06
C THR A 363 2.64 4.10 -1.87
N MET A 364 1.88 3.00 -1.76
CA MET A 364 0.59 2.82 -2.44
C MET A 364 -0.45 3.81 -1.93
N GLY A 365 -0.56 3.97 -0.60
CA GLY A 365 -1.49 4.92 0.01
C GLY A 365 -1.21 6.35 -0.41
N ARG A 366 0.06 6.78 -0.36
CA ARG A 366 0.46 8.11 -0.81
C ARG A 366 0.17 8.33 -2.30
N ALA A 367 0.31 7.29 -3.12
CA ALA A 367 -0.07 7.38 -4.53
C ALA A 367 -1.58 7.49 -4.70
N TYR A 368 -2.38 6.77 -3.91
CA TYR A 368 -3.84 6.79 -3.96
C TYR A 368 -4.42 8.15 -3.52
N PHE A 369 -3.93 8.71 -2.43
CA PHE A 369 -4.37 10.03 -1.96
C PHE A 369 -3.64 11.19 -2.66
N ASN A 370 -2.65 10.92 -3.51
CA ASN A 370 -1.83 11.92 -4.20
C ASN A 370 -1.15 12.90 -3.24
N VAL A 371 -0.56 12.38 -2.17
CA VAL A 371 0.04 13.15 -1.09
C VAL A 371 1.50 12.75 -0.82
N ASN A 372 2.25 13.63 -0.18
CA ASN A 372 3.62 13.36 0.26
C ASN A 372 3.67 12.66 1.63
N THR A 373 2.69 12.89 2.48
CA THR A 373 2.48 12.21 3.76
C THR A 373 1.01 11.91 3.94
N LEU A 374 0.70 10.80 4.60
CA LEU A 374 -0.67 10.40 4.92
C LEU A 374 -1.16 11.09 6.19
N GLU A 375 -0.26 11.31 7.15
CA GLU A 375 -0.58 11.91 8.44
C GLU A 375 -1.15 13.33 8.29
N GLY A 376 -2.27 13.60 8.98
CA GLY A 376 -2.93 14.91 8.99
C GLY A 376 -3.57 15.34 7.66
N ASN A 377 -3.65 14.44 6.67
CA ASN A 377 -4.31 14.75 5.41
C ASN A 377 -5.84 14.55 5.53
N LYS A 378 -6.61 15.54 5.05
CA LYS A 378 -8.07 15.54 5.16
C LYS A 378 -8.72 14.35 4.45
N ASP A 379 -8.29 14.01 3.25
CA ASP A 379 -8.86 12.92 2.46
C ASP A 379 -8.57 11.55 3.10
N VAL A 380 -7.38 11.42 3.70
CA VAL A 380 -6.99 10.22 4.46
C VAL A 380 -7.88 10.06 5.70
N GLU A 381 -8.08 11.15 6.47
CA GLU A 381 -8.96 11.15 7.65
C GLU A 381 -10.43 10.88 7.28
N GLN A 382 -10.90 11.46 6.19
CA GLN A 382 -12.25 11.25 5.66
C GLN A 382 -12.47 9.81 5.22
N SER A 383 -11.43 9.14 4.73
CA SER A 383 -11.49 7.75 4.25
C SER A 383 -11.42 6.70 5.35
N ASN A 384 -11.25 7.09 6.62
CA ASN A 384 -11.12 6.17 7.75
C ASN A 384 -12.47 5.50 8.07
N VAL A 385 -12.59 4.21 7.73
CA VAL A 385 -13.82 3.43 7.94
C VAL A 385 -14.18 3.34 9.43
N ILE A 386 -13.18 3.12 10.31
CA ILE A 386 -13.40 2.95 11.76
C ILE A 386 -14.01 4.21 12.40
N LYS A 387 -13.62 5.38 11.88
CA LYS A 387 -14.11 6.67 12.38
C LYS A 387 -15.59 6.88 12.09
N HIS A 388 -16.05 6.42 10.92
CA HIS A 388 -17.39 6.71 10.39
C HIS A 388 -18.42 5.59 10.57
N VAL A 389 -18.04 4.39 11.06
CA VAL A 389 -19.03 3.36 11.38
C VAL A 389 -19.96 3.80 12.50
N THR A 390 -21.26 3.53 12.30
CA THR A 390 -22.33 3.85 13.26
C THR A 390 -22.97 2.57 13.82
N LYS A 391 -23.90 2.70 14.76
CA LYS A 391 -24.68 1.56 15.29
C LYS A 391 -25.56 0.88 14.24
N ASP A 392 -25.84 1.57 13.14
CA ASP A 392 -26.70 1.11 12.05
C ASP A 392 -25.90 0.36 10.96
N PHE A 393 -24.60 0.13 11.19
CA PHE A 393 -23.75 -0.64 10.28
C PHE A 393 -24.24 -2.11 10.20
N PRO A 394 -24.31 -2.71 9.00
CA PRO A 394 -24.83 -4.06 8.84
C PRO A 394 -23.99 -5.12 9.56
N PRO A 395 -24.56 -6.30 9.86
CA PRO A 395 -23.80 -7.45 10.36
C PRO A 395 -22.54 -7.71 9.52
N THR A 396 -21.37 -7.85 10.18
CA THR A 396 -20.09 -7.85 9.47
C THR A 396 -19.23 -9.06 9.85
N PHE A 397 -18.79 -9.81 8.83
CA PHE A 397 -17.70 -10.78 8.95
C PHE A 397 -16.38 -10.13 8.55
N MET A 398 -15.36 -10.34 9.37
CA MET A 398 -14.00 -9.88 9.10
C MET A 398 -13.02 -11.03 9.18
N SER A 399 -12.04 -11.07 8.29
CA SER A 399 -10.86 -11.93 8.43
C SER A 399 -9.59 -11.17 8.10
N ASP A 400 -8.48 -11.60 8.67
CA ASP A 400 -7.16 -11.09 8.29
C ASP A 400 -6.07 -12.13 8.54
N GLY A 401 -4.94 -11.94 7.85
CA GLY A 401 -3.71 -12.63 8.14
C GLY A 401 -3.20 -12.34 9.55
N ASN A 402 -2.10 -12.99 9.91
CA ASN A 402 -1.46 -12.81 11.21
C ASN A 402 -0.01 -12.31 11.09
N THR A 403 0.47 -12.07 9.85
CA THR A 403 1.80 -11.53 9.55
C THR A 403 1.76 -10.64 8.29
N LYS A 404 2.55 -9.58 8.27
CA LYS A 404 2.68 -8.62 7.15
C LYS A 404 1.33 -8.03 6.71
N THR A 405 0.46 -7.71 7.66
CA THR A 405 -0.92 -7.31 7.45
C THR A 405 -1.41 -6.31 8.50
N PHE A 406 -2.65 -5.84 8.36
CA PHE A 406 -3.29 -4.81 9.17
C PHE A 406 -4.20 -5.40 10.28
N ASN A 407 -3.87 -6.57 10.84
CA ASN A 407 -4.74 -7.23 11.82
C ASN A 407 -5.04 -6.39 13.07
N ASN A 408 -4.21 -5.41 13.40
CA ASN A 408 -4.49 -4.46 14.48
C ASN A 408 -5.70 -3.58 14.14
N GLN A 409 -5.79 -3.09 12.89
CA GLN A 409 -6.95 -2.32 12.45
C GLN A 409 -8.24 -3.16 12.44
N ALA A 410 -8.16 -4.45 12.07
CA ALA A 410 -9.30 -5.37 12.17
C ALA A 410 -9.77 -5.55 13.62
N LYS A 411 -8.85 -5.61 14.60
CA LYS A 411 -9.17 -5.65 16.02
C LYS A 411 -9.79 -4.34 16.52
N ASP A 412 -9.31 -3.19 16.03
CA ASP A 412 -9.85 -1.88 16.38
C ASP A 412 -11.29 -1.72 15.84
N LEU A 413 -11.54 -2.13 14.58
CA LEU A 413 -12.89 -2.14 14.01
C LEU A 413 -13.82 -3.09 14.78
N LYS A 414 -13.34 -4.28 15.16
CA LYS A 414 -14.09 -5.20 16.04
C LYS A 414 -14.46 -4.54 17.37
N ALA A 415 -13.51 -3.86 18.02
CA ALA A 415 -13.76 -3.16 19.28
C ALA A 415 -14.80 -2.04 19.12
N LYS A 416 -14.73 -1.29 18.01
CA LYS A 416 -15.72 -0.26 17.65
C LYS A 416 -17.11 -0.88 17.46
N PHE A 417 -17.23 -1.97 16.70
CA PHE A 417 -18.50 -2.68 16.50
C PHE A 417 -19.07 -3.22 17.80
N THR A 418 -18.21 -3.76 18.70
CA THR A 418 -18.64 -4.21 20.04
C THR A 418 -19.26 -3.03 20.82
N THR A 419 -18.62 -1.88 20.83
CA THR A 419 -19.11 -0.67 21.52
C THR A 419 -20.44 -0.17 20.94
N LEU A 420 -20.62 -0.28 19.62
CA LEU A 420 -21.84 0.15 18.93
C LEU A 420 -22.97 -0.88 18.93
N GLY A 421 -22.70 -2.11 19.43
CA GLY A 421 -23.67 -3.20 19.41
C GLY A 421 -23.93 -3.80 18.03
N VAL A 422 -23.06 -3.56 17.06
CA VAL A 422 -23.14 -4.13 15.70
C VAL A 422 -22.80 -5.64 15.75
N LYS A 423 -23.63 -6.49 15.14
CA LYS A 423 -23.36 -7.94 15.02
C LYS A 423 -22.12 -8.14 14.16
N HIS A 424 -21.11 -8.83 14.68
CA HIS A 424 -19.86 -9.05 13.94
C HIS A 424 -19.15 -10.33 14.34
N GLN A 425 -18.27 -10.81 13.45
CA GLN A 425 -17.32 -11.90 13.69
C GLN A 425 -15.96 -11.54 13.11
N LEU A 426 -14.88 -11.79 13.86
CA LEU A 426 -13.50 -11.63 13.37
C LEU A 426 -12.76 -12.96 13.44
N ASN A 427 -12.22 -13.41 12.32
CA ASN A 427 -11.35 -14.58 12.23
C ASN A 427 -9.90 -14.18 11.96
N ILE A 428 -9.01 -14.47 12.90
CA ILE A 428 -7.54 -14.36 12.74
C ILE A 428 -6.93 -15.64 13.31
N TYR A 429 -6.24 -16.40 12.47
CA TYR A 429 -5.57 -17.62 12.91
C TYR A 429 -4.35 -17.30 13.78
N SER A 430 -4.06 -18.19 14.75
CA SER A 430 -2.85 -18.04 15.56
C SER A 430 -1.58 -18.29 14.73
N LYS A 431 -0.54 -17.45 14.91
CA LYS A 431 0.78 -17.66 14.29
C LYS A 431 1.41 -19.00 14.66
N HIS A 432 1.08 -19.56 15.82
CA HIS A 432 1.56 -20.88 16.25
C HIS A 432 0.99 -22.03 15.41
N VAL A 433 -0.14 -21.80 14.74
CA VAL A 433 -0.77 -22.80 13.86
C VAL A 433 -0.22 -22.69 12.46
N MET A 434 -0.18 -21.48 11.92
CA MET A 434 0.32 -21.18 10.57
C MET A 434 0.57 -19.68 10.42
N GLU A 435 1.66 -19.29 9.77
CA GLU A 435 1.85 -17.92 9.33
C GLU A 435 1.03 -17.67 8.06
N LEU A 436 0.08 -16.77 8.17
CA LEU A 436 -0.82 -16.37 7.09
C LEU A 436 -0.60 -14.88 6.78
N PRO A 437 -0.04 -14.55 5.62
CA PRO A 437 0.21 -13.15 5.25
C PRO A 437 -1.07 -12.45 4.80
N HIS A 438 -0.99 -11.15 4.59
CA HIS A 438 -2.03 -10.33 3.99
C HIS A 438 -2.59 -10.96 2.70
N GLY A 439 -3.91 -11.03 2.58
CA GLY A 439 -4.61 -11.62 1.44
C GLY A 439 -4.56 -13.15 1.38
N PHE A 440 -4.36 -13.83 2.52
CA PHE A 440 -4.36 -15.31 2.58
C PHE A 440 -5.69 -15.92 2.11
N GLU A 441 -6.78 -15.20 2.23
CA GLU A 441 -8.14 -15.64 1.91
C GLU A 441 -8.31 -16.05 0.45
N LYS A 442 -7.49 -15.47 -0.45
CA LYS A 442 -7.44 -15.81 -1.87
C LYS A 442 -6.49 -16.98 -2.18
N LYS A 443 -5.82 -17.55 -1.20
CA LYS A 443 -4.90 -18.66 -1.46
C LYS A 443 -5.65 -19.98 -1.60
N ARG A 444 -5.15 -20.85 -2.49
CA ARG A 444 -5.73 -22.19 -2.70
C ARG A 444 -5.23 -23.16 -1.62
N ASN A 445 -5.55 -22.89 -0.34
CA ASN A 445 -5.15 -23.72 0.79
C ASN A 445 -6.30 -23.97 1.75
N LYS A 446 -6.12 -24.89 2.71
CA LYS A 446 -7.16 -25.28 3.64
C LYS A 446 -7.66 -24.12 4.52
N TYR A 447 -6.77 -23.21 4.93
CA TYR A 447 -7.13 -22.10 5.83
C TYR A 447 -8.00 -21.06 5.12
N ALA A 448 -7.71 -20.78 3.83
CA ALA A 448 -8.56 -19.95 3.00
C ALA A 448 -9.95 -20.57 2.82
N LYS A 449 -10.02 -21.90 2.56
CA LYS A 449 -11.28 -22.63 2.43
C LYS A 449 -12.07 -22.66 3.73
N GLU A 450 -11.42 -22.93 4.87
CA GLU A 450 -12.04 -22.89 6.20
C GLU A 450 -12.57 -21.49 6.53
N ASN A 451 -11.78 -20.44 6.24
CA ASN A 451 -12.18 -19.05 6.43
C ASN A 451 -13.42 -18.70 5.60
N LEU A 452 -13.44 -19.10 4.32
CA LEU A 452 -14.60 -18.87 3.47
C LEU A 452 -15.85 -19.60 3.96
N ASN A 453 -15.71 -20.83 4.45
CA ASN A 453 -16.86 -21.52 5.06
C ASN A 453 -17.39 -20.77 6.29
N MET A 454 -16.52 -20.31 7.20
CA MET A 454 -16.94 -19.50 8.36
C MET A 454 -17.60 -18.19 7.93
N GLN A 455 -17.08 -17.54 6.89
CA GLN A 455 -17.65 -16.34 6.30
C GLN A 455 -19.08 -16.60 5.81
N MET A 456 -19.25 -17.64 4.98
CA MET A 456 -20.55 -17.93 4.39
C MET A 456 -21.55 -18.45 5.43
N ASP A 457 -21.11 -19.22 6.43
CA ASP A 457 -21.96 -19.65 7.55
C ASP A 457 -22.46 -18.42 8.36
N PHE A 458 -21.61 -17.40 8.55
CA PHE A 458 -22.04 -16.15 9.18
C PHE A 458 -23.06 -15.40 8.33
N VAL A 459 -22.82 -15.27 7.02
CA VAL A 459 -23.72 -14.59 6.07
C VAL A 459 -25.06 -15.32 6.01
N ASP A 460 -25.06 -16.66 5.82
CA ASP A 460 -26.26 -17.49 5.80
C ASP A 460 -27.09 -17.34 7.09
N ALA A 461 -26.43 -17.22 8.25
CA ALA A 461 -27.10 -17.01 9.53
C ALA A 461 -27.71 -15.60 9.68
N VAL A 462 -27.28 -14.63 8.89
CA VAL A 462 -27.92 -13.30 8.82
C VAL A 462 -29.21 -13.38 7.99
N PHE A 463 -29.19 -14.08 6.87
CA PHE A 463 -30.38 -14.23 6.00
C PHE A 463 -31.50 -15.11 6.59
N LYS A 464 -31.20 -15.93 7.60
CA LYS A 464 -32.19 -16.77 8.29
C LYS A 464 -32.93 -16.05 9.42
N GLN A 465 -32.57 -14.84 9.77
CA GLN A 465 -33.18 -14.00 10.79
C GLN A 465 -34.27 -13.09 10.20
#